data_4fc9f5295eead62dcc88212ba8aa2450
#
_entry.id   4fc9f5295eead62dcc88212ba8aa2450
#
_cell.length_a   1.000
_cell.length_b   1.000
_cell.length_c   1.000
_cell.angle_alpha   90.00
_cell.angle_beta   90.00
_cell.angle_gamma   90.00
#
_symmetry.space_group_name_H-M   'P 1'
#
loop_
_entity.id
_entity.type
_entity.pdbx_description
1 polymer ?
#
loop_
_entity_poly.entity_id
_entity_poly.type
_entity_poly.pdbx_seq_one_letter_code
_entity_poly.pdbx_strand_id
1 'polypeptide(L)'
;SSIVSQLVSIVGADYVQDDEKAREFYSTDLSYTDGEVADVVVSPGNTDQLSQCLATAAASGLPIVPRGGGMSYTMGYQPEQPSSVLIDMRRMNKIIDLNTEDMYVTVEAGCTWKDLYEQLMDGDVPVRTPYFGPLSGMYATIGGAVSQNSLFLGSGIYNTVAESVLGMKVVLADGNILQTGSAAHKNGSPFFRHFGPDLTGIFTADTGAFGIKSEITLRLIEAPSVTLFMSFGFNTIEEMLATQTVLARKRICAECYGFDPYYNSSFEKQGFSFGEGLAVLRDVATSEGGIKGLWTSFKVAASGKKFLRKVKYSLHMTFDSYDKDVAYKALETAREVCVEHQG
;
A
#
# COMPACT_ATOMS: atom_id res chain seq x y z
N SER A 1 -12.19 -34.87 -13.24
CA SER A 1 -11.55 -33.72 -13.92
C SER A 1 -10.39 -33.23 -13.09
N SER A 2 -9.27 -32.86 -13.70
CA SER A 2 -8.15 -32.26 -12.96
C SER A 2 -8.57 -30.90 -12.37
N ILE A 3 -7.91 -30.44 -11.32
CA ILE A 3 -8.19 -29.11 -10.71
C ILE A 3 -8.04 -28.02 -11.78
N VAL A 4 -7.05 -28.10 -12.66
CA VAL A 4 -6.83 -27.15 -13.77
C VAL A 4 -8.06 -27.06 -14.66
N SER A 5 -8.62 -28.19 -15.12
CA SER A 5 -9.80 -28.17 -15.99
C SER A 5 -11.05 -27.61 -15.30
N GLN A 6 -11.18 -27.79 -13.99
CA GLN A 6 -12.28 -27.20 -13.21
C GLN A 6 -12.10 -25.68 -13.10
N LEU A 7 -10.90 -25.20 -12.79
CA LEU A 7 -10.61 -23.76 -12.71
C LEU A 7 -10.76 -23.09 -14.08
N VAL A 8 -10.33 -23.73 -15.17
CA VAL A 8 -10.56 -23.24 -16.54
C VAL A 8 -12.05 -23.06 -16.84
N SER A 9 -12.89 -23.97 -16.37
CA SER A 9 -14.35 -23.84 -16.58
C SER A 9 -14.98 -22.65 -15.85
N ILE A 10 -14.34 -22.17 -14.77
CA ILE A 10 -14.82 -21.03 -13.97
C ILE A 10 -14.34 -19.70 -14.55
N VAL A 11 -13.03 -19.56 -14.82
CA VAL A 11 -12.43 -18.26 -15.15
C VAL A 11 -12.05 -18.12 -16.64
N GLY A 12 -12.02 -19.21 -17.41
CA GLY A 12 -11.50 -19.28 -18.76
C GLY A 12 -10.02 -19.66 -18.83
N ALA A 13 -9.60 -20.25 -19.95
CA ALA A 13 -8.25 -20.78 -20.11
C ALA A 13 -7.14 -19.72 -20.01
N ASP A 14 -7.40 -18.52 -20.49
CA ASP A 14 -6.43 -17.40 -20.44
C ASP A 14 -6.08 -16.94 -19.03
N TYR A 15 -6.85 -17.34 -18.02
CA TYR A 15 -6.73 -16.92 -16.61
C TYR A 15 -6.31 -18.06 -15.68
N VAL A 16 -5.85 -19.17 -16.24
CA VAL A 16 -5.27 -20.30 -15.50
C VAL A 16 -3.90 -20.58 -16.07
N GLN A 17 -2.89 -20.61 -15.23
CA GLN A 17 -1.50 -20.83 -15.59
C GLN A 17 -0.97 -22.05 -14.83
N ASP A 18 -0.56 -23.08 -15.56
CA ASP A 18 0.00 -24.32 -15.04
C ASP A 18 1.41 -24.63 -15.57
N ASP A 19 1.96 -23.74 -16.41
CA ASP A 19 3.34 -23.85 -16.85
C ASP A 19 4.33 -23.53 -15.72
N GLU A 20 5.46 -24.23 -15.71
CA GLU A 20 6.47 -24.19 -14.65
C GLU A 20 6.98 -22.77 -14.36
N LYS A 21 7.31 -22.00 -15.40
CA LYS A 21 7.86 -20.64 -15.24
C LYS A 21 6.88 -19.67 -14.62
N ALA A 22 5.62 -19.74 -15.02
CA ALA A 22 4.58 -18.89 -14.43
C ALA A 22 4.36 -19.28 -12.95
N ARG A 23 4.25 -20.59 -12.66
CA ARG A 23 4.08 -21.07 -11.28
C ARG A 23 5.23 -20.65 -10.36
N GLU A 24 6.48 -20.79 -10.81
CA GLU A 24 7.66 -20.31 -10.08
C GLU A 24 7.61 -18.80 -9.84
N PHE A 25 7.34 -18.02 -10.88
CA PHE A 25 7.25 -16.55 -10.78
C PHE A 25 6.19 -16.09 -9.77
N TYR A 26 5.00 -16.67 -9.82
CA TYR A 26 3.91 -16.29 -8.92
C TYR A 26 4.09 -16.80 -7.49
N SER A 27 4.82 -17.89 -7.29
CA SER A 27 5.10 -18.47 -5.97
C SER A 27 6.27 -17.82 -5.24
N THR A 28 7.00 -16.91 -5.88
CA THR A 28 8.17 -16.23 -5.31
C THR A 28 7.81 -14.80 -4.88
N ASP A 29 8.24 -14.40 -3.68
CA ASP A 29 8.15 -13.01 -3.21
C ASP A 29 9.54 -12.33 -3.24
N LEU A 30 9.65 -11.14 -2.65
CA LEU A 30 10.90 -10.40 -2.57
C LEU A 30 11.80 -10.82 -1.39
N SER A 31 11.46 -11.88 -0.66
CA SER A 31 12.31 -12.45 0.38
C SER A 31 13.47 -13.23 -0.23
N TYR A 32 14.47 -13.58 0.59
CA TYR A 32 15.60 -14.43 0.19
C TYR A 32 15.34 -15.91 0.46
N THR A 33 14.12 -16.29 0.79
CA THR A 33 13.76 -17.66 1.17
C THR A 33 13.01 -18.32 0.02
N ASP A 34 13.49 -19.49 -0.39
CA ASP A 34 12.77 -20.31 -1.37
C ASP A 34 11.58 -20.99 -0.66
N GLY A 35 10.39 -20.80 -1.21
CA GLY A 35 9.16 -21.49 -0.81
C GLY A 35 8.85 -22.66 -1.77
N GLU A 36 7.74 -23.33 -1.50
CA GLU A 36 7.20 -24.31 -2.43
C GLU A 36 6.56 -23.60 -3.65
N VAL A 37 6.37 -24.32 -4.73
CA VAL A 37 5.75 -23.82 -5.97
C VAL A 37 4.32 -24.32 -6.06
N ALA A 38 3.37 -23.43 -6.28
CA ALA A 38 1.97 -23.79 -6.48
C ALA A 38 1.77 -24.70 -7.72
N ASP A 39 0.80 -25.61 -7.67
CA ASP A 39 0.46 -26.46 -8.82
C ASP A 39 -0.21 -25.69 -9.95
N VAL A 40 -0.95 -24.65 -9.59
CA VAL A 40 -1.70 -23.83 -10.55
C VAL A 40 -1.89 -22.42 -10.03
N VAL A 41 -1.86 -21.46 -10.92
CA VAL A 41 -2.21 -20.05 -10.66
C VAL A 41 -3.52 -19.74 -11.37
N VAL A 42 -4.47 -19.14 -10.66
CA VAL A 42 -5.76 -18.74 -11.22
C VAL A 42 -6.07 -17.27 -10.89
N SER A 43 -6.57 -16.53 -11.90
CA SER A 43 -6.88 -15.12 -11.81
C SER A 43 -8.39 -14.89 -11.97
N PRO A 44 -9.18 -14.89 -10.87
CA PRO A 44 -10.61 -14.60 -10.93
C PRO A 44 -10.87 -13.15 -11.34
N GLY A 45 -11.98 -12.91 -12.05
CA GLY A 45 -12.35 -11.57 -12.53
C GLY A 45 -13.44 -10.88 -11.73
N ASN A 46 -14.06 -11.58 -10.78
CA ASN A 46 -15.09 -11.05 -9.89
C ASN A 46 -15.24 -11.95 -8.66
N THR A 47 -16.03 -11.50 -7.68
CA THR A 47 -16.28 -12.20 -6.41
C THR A 47 -16.89 -13.58 -6.61
N ASP A 48 -17.78 -13.77 -7.58
CA ASP A 48 -18.44 -15.07 -7.83
C ASP A 48 -17.45 -16.10 -8.39
N GLN A 49 -16.57 -15.70 -9.31
CA GLN A 49 -15.48 -16.55 -9.81
C GLN A 49 -14.50 -16.89 -8.69
N LEU A 50 -14.15 -15.92 -7.85
CA LEU A 50 -13.29 -16.16 -6.69
C LEU A 50 -13.92 -17.19 -5.75
N SER A 51 -15.20 -17.04 -5.41
CA SER A 51 -15.96 -17.98 -4.57
C SER A 51 -15.92 -19.39 -5.13
N GLN A 52 -16.20 -19.56 -6.42
CA GLN A 52 -16.18 -20.87 -7.08
C GLN A 52 -14.77 -21.48 -7.12
N CYS A 53 -13.72 -20.68 -7.36
CA CYS A 53 -12.34 -21.15 -7.33
C CYS A 53 -11.94 -21.67 -5.93
N LEU A 54 -12.29 -20.92 -4.87
CA LEU A 54 -11.99 -21.34 -3.50
C LEU A 54 -12.75 -22.61 -3.12
N ALA A 55 -14.05 -22.67 -3.38
CA ALA A 55 -14.86 -23.84 -3.13
C ALA A 55 -14.31 -25.10 -3.87
N THR A 56 -13.86 -24.92 -5.11
CA THR A 56 -13.28 -26.01 -5.92
C THR A 56 -11.94 -26.50 -5.35
N ALA A 57 -11.06 -25.57 -4.95
CA ALA A 57 -9.79 -25.92 -4.31
C ALA A 57 -10.01 -26.64 -2.97
N ALA A 58 -10.90 -26.12 -2.13
CA ALA A 58 -11.24 -26.72 -0.84
C ALA A 58 -11.84 -28.13 -0.99
N ALA A 59 -12.77 -28.30 -1.95
CA ALA A 59 -13.35 -29.62 -2.24
C ALA A 59 -12.30 -30.64 -2.74
N SER A 60 -11.20 -30.16 -3.33
CA SER A 60 -10.07 -30.98 -3.75
C SER A 60 -9.04 -31.19 -2.66
N GLY A 61 -9.21 -30.62 -1.47
CA GLY A 61 -8.27 -30.68 -0.34
C GLY A 61 -6.97 -29.93 -0.58
N LEU A 62 -6.96 -28.96 -1.50
CA LEU A 62 -5.77 -28.19 -1.86
C LEU A 62 -5.65 -26.91 -1.02
N PRO A 63 -4.47 -26.60 -0.46
CA PRO A 63 -4.22 -25.30 0.15
C PRO A 63 -4.39 -24.15 -0.84
N ILE A 64 -4.88 -23.02 -0.32
CA ILE A 64 -5.14 -21.82 -1.10
C ILE A 64 -4.19 -20.72 -0.65
N VAL A 65 -3.52 -20.08 -1.60
CA VAL A 65 -2.54 -19.01 -1.37
C VAL A 65 -2.99 -17.74 -2.10
N PRO A 66 -3.42 -16.68 -1.40
CA PRO A 66 -3.78 -15.41 -2.04
C PRO A 66 -2.55 -14.58 -2.38
N ARG A 67 -2.52 -13.96 -3.56
CA ARG A 67 -1.46 -13.07 -4.01
C ARG A 67 -2.05 -11.79 -4.59
N GLY A 68 -1.54 -10.64 -4.14
CA GLY A 68 -1.82 -9.32 -4.71
C GLY A 68 -0.75 -8.90 -5.73
N GLY A 69 -0.14 -7.74 -5.53
CA GLY A 69 0.90 -7.19 -6.41
C GLY A 69 2.27 -7.85 -6.35
N GLY A 70 2.48 -8.82 -5.47
CA GLY A 70 3.76 -9.51 -5.33
C GLY A 70 4.87 -8.68 -4.68
N MET A 71 4.52 -7.69 -3.87
CA MET A 71 5.47 -6.76 -3.24
C MET A 71 5.81 -7.12 -1.78
N SER A 72 5.39 -8.28 -1.31
CA SER A 72 5.74 -8.80 0.01
C SER A 72 7.21 -9.28 0.03
N TYR A 73 7.83 -9.18 1.20
CA TYR A 73 9.15 -9.72 1.53
C TYR A 73 9.12 -10.48 2.85
N THR A 74 7.93 -10.91 3.27
CA THR A 74 7.67 -11.64 4.52
C THR A 74 7.12 -13.04 4.29
N MET A 75 7.27 -13.57 3.08
CA MET A 75 6.73 -14.87 2.64
C MET A 75 5.20 -14.97 2.72
N GLY A 76 4.48 -13.84 2.81
CA GLY A 76 3.05 -13.80 3.07
C GLY A 76 2.16 -14.42 1.98
N TYR A 77 2.70 -14.70 0.79
CA TYR A 77 2.00 -15.40 -0.30
C TYR A 77 2.84 -16.50 -0.96
N GLN A 78 3.92 -16.93 -0.32
CA GLN A 78 4.65 -18.12 -0.76
C GLN A 78 3.90 -19.38 -0.32
N PRO A 79 3.71 -20.37 -1.19
CA PRO A 79 3.18 -21.66 -0.77
C PRO A 79 4.11 -22.33 0.26
N GLU A 80 3.55 -22.85 1.34
CA GLU A 80 4.29 -23.62 2.36
C GLU A 80 4.28 -25.12 2.09
N GLN A 81 3.39 -25.54 1.20
CA GLN A 81 3.20 -26.95 0.87
C GLN A 81 3.13 -27.10 -0.65
N PRO A 82 3.68 -28.20 -1.19
CA PRO A 82 3.44 -28.56 -2.58
C PRO A 82 1.94 -28.82 -2.79
N SER A 83 1.50 -28.78 -4.02
CA SER A 83 0.10 -29.02 -4.40
C SER A 83 -0.88 -27.99 -3.82
N SER A 84 -0.61 -26.72 -4.08
CA SER A 84 -1.47 -25.60 -3.69
C SER A 84 -2.06 -24.87 -4.92
N VAL A 85 -3.15 -24.15 -4.70
CA VAL A 85 -3.76 -23.23 -5.69
C VAL A 85 -3.42 -21.79 -5.30
N LEU A 86 -2.72 -21.08 -6.17
CA LEU A 86 -2.41 -19.66 -5.98
C LEU A 86 -3.47 -18.81 -6.66
N ILE A 87 -4.07 -17.88 -5.92
CA ILE A 87 -5.09 -16.96 -6.41
C ILE A 87 -4.46 -15.59 -6.67
N ASP A 88 -4.31 -15.23 -7.94
CA ASP A 88 -3.83 -13.90 -8.33
C ASP A 88 -4.99 -12.91 -8.40
N MET A 89 -5.02 -11.95 -7.49
CA MET A 89 -6.10 -10.99 -7.33
C MET A 89 -6.03 -9.78 -8.26
N ARG A 90 -4.96 -9.60 -9.03
CA ARG A 90 -4.71 -8.36 -9.81
C ARG A 90 -5.72 -8.09 -10.91
N ARG A 91 -6.47 -9.11 -11.36
CA ARG A 91 -7.55 -8.93 -12.34
C ARG A 91 -8.77 -8.23 -11.73
N MET A 92 -8.97 -8.34 -10.43
CA MET A 92 -10.03 -7.65 -9.67
C MET A 92 -9.51 -6.29 -9.19
N ASN A 93 -9.49 -5.29 -10.07
CA ASN A 93 -8.79 -4.02 -9.85
C ASN A 93 -9.66 -2.75 -10.04
N LYS A 94 -10.97 -2.90 -10.06
CA LYS A 94 -11.89 -1.77 -10.30
C LYS A 94 -12.12 -0.95 -9.05
N ILE A 95 -12.36 0.36 -9.25
CA ILE A 95 -13.03 1.22 -8.27
C ILE A 95 -14.52 1.03 -8.50
N ILE A 96 -15.23 0.53 -7.48
CA ILE A 96 -16.62 0.11 -7.57
C ILE A 96 -17.55 1.27 -7.28
N ASP A 97 -17.26 2.01 -6.20
CA ASP A 97 -18.09 3.11 -5.72
C ASP A 97 -17.20 4.19 -5.10
N LEU A 98 -17.36 5.41 -5.54
CA LEU A 98 -16.68 6.59 -5.00
C LEU A 98 -17.74 7.58 -4.52
N ASN A 99 -17.87 7.72 -3.21
CA ASN A 99 -18.81 8.63 -2.58
C ASN A 99 -18.04 9.75 -1.84
N THR A 100 -17.94 10.91 -2.50
CA THR A 100 -17.27 12.09 -1.94
C THR A 100 -18.17 12.90 -1.00
N GLU A 101 -19.46 12.63 -0.94
CA GLU A 101 -20.40 13.23 0.03
C GLU A 101 -20.25 12.54 1.39
N ASP A 102 -20.29 11.21 1.41
CA ASP A 102 -20.16 10.40 2.64
C ASP A 102 -18.68 10.00 2.92
N MET A 103 -17.77 10.41 2.07
CA MET A 103 -16.32 10.27 2.24
C MET A 103 -15.85 8.82 2.38
N TYR A 104 -16.25 7.96 1.44
CA TYR A 104 -15.72 6.61 1.31
C TYR A 104 -15.50 6.21 -0.15
N VAL A 105 -14.67 5.19 -0.35
CA VAL A 105 -14.46 4.53 -1.64
C VAL A 105 -14.46 3.02 -1.46
N THR A 106 -15.16 2.30 -2.33
CA THR A 106 -15.13 0.83 -2.40
C THR A 106 -14.37 0.39 -3.64
N VAL A 107 -13.39 -0.47 -3.45
CA VAL A 107 -12.52 -0.97 -4.52
C VAL A 107 -12.43 -2.49 -4.49
N GLU A 108 -12.14 -3.10 -5.63
CA GLU A 108 -11.70 -4.49 -5.69
C GLU A 108 -10.28 -4.63 -5.10
N ALA A 109 -10.00 -5.75 -4.43
CA ALA A 109 -8.78 -5.94 -3.65
C ALA A 109 -7.47 -5.92 -4.46
N GLY A 110 -7.54 -6.19 -5.76
CA GLY A 110 -6.42 -6.12 -6.70
C GLY A 110 -6.14 -4.70 -7.24
N CYS A 111 -6.94 -3.69 -6.89
CA CYS A 111 -6.66 -2.29 -7.21
C CYS A 111 -5.34 -1.86 -6.59
N THR A 112 -4.48 -1.16 -7.33
CA THR A 112 -3.22 -0.63 -6.80
C THR A 112 -3.44 0.69 -6.06
N TRP A 113 -2.54 1.01 -5.14
CA TRP A 113 -2.57 2.31 -4.44
C TRP A 113 -2.37 3.47 -5.41
N LYS A 114 -1.54 3.28 -6.44
CA LYS A 114 -1.32 4.28 -7.49
C LYS A 114 -2.62 4.60 -8.23
N ASP A 115 -3.29 3.56 -8.75
CA ASP A 115 -4.51 3.75 -9.56
C ASP A 115 -5.62 4.40 -8.73
N LEU A 116 -5.77 4.00 -7.46
CA LEU A 116 -6.71 4.63 -6.55
C LEU A 116 -6.36 6.10 -6.30
N TYR A 117 -5.10 6.40 -5.96
CA TYR A 117 -4.66 7.77 -5.66
C TYR A 117 -4.87 8.71 -6.87
N GLU A 118 -4.48 8.28 -8.06
CA GLU A 118 -4.64 9.07 -9.29
C GLU A 118 -6.13 9.38 -9.55
N GLN A 119 -7.02 8.39 -9.39
CA GLN A 119 -8.45 8.59 -9.57
C GLN A 119 -9.07 9.53 -8.52
N LEU A 120 -8.63 9.44 -7.27
CA LEU A 120 -9.13 10.31 -6.19
C LEU A 120 -8.66 11.76 -6.32
N MET A 121 -7.47 11.98 -6.87
CA MET A 121 -6.91 13.32 -7.06
C MET A 121 -7.43 14.05 -8.33
N ASP A 122 -8.06 13.33 -9.25
CA ASP A 122 -8.58 13.88 -10.53
C ASP A 122 -10.00 14.50 -10.40
N GLY A 123 -10.60 14.52 -9.22
CA GLY A 123 -11.93 15.09 -8.96
C GLY A 123 -11.92 16.62 -8.78
N ASP A 124 -13.09 17.25 -8.88
CA ASP A 124 -13.27 18.68 -8.63
C ASP A 124 -12.82 19.12 -7.23
N VAL A 125 -13.02 18.24 -6.24
CA VAL A 125 -12.47 18.36 -4.89
C VAL A 125 -11.57 17.16 -4.65
N PRO A 126 -10.24 17.33 -4.69
CA PRO A 126 -9.31 16.23 -4.46
C PRO A 126 -9.52 15.61 -3.07
N VAL A 127 -9.64 14.29 -3.05
CA VAL A 127 -9.76 13.50 -1.82
C VAL A 127 -8.67 12.43 -1.80
N ARG A 128 -8.36 11.91 -0.63
CA ARG A 128 -7.48 10.74 -0.50
C ARG A 128 -7.90 9.86 0.66
N THR A 129 -7.40 8.65 0.71
CA THR A 129 -7.45 7.83 1.91
C THR A 129 -6.48 8.38 2.97
N PRO A 130 -6.75 8.28 4.29
CA PRO A 130 -5.84 8.74 5.33
C PRO A 130 -4.45 8.09 5.24
N TYR A 131 -4.38 6.76 5.25
CA TYR A 131 -3.24 6.00 4.75
C TYR A 131 -3.41 5.87 3.22
N PHE A 132 -2.41 6.26 2.46
CA PHE A 132 -2.54 6.31 1.00
C PHE A 132 -1.45 5.54 0.22
N GLY A 133 -0.79 4.61 0.87
CA GLY A 133 0.02 3.58 0.22
C GLY A 133 1.40 3.34 0.83
N PRO A 134 2.03 2.22 0.48
CA PRO A 134 3.44 1.94 0.74
C PRO A 134 4.33 2.57 -0.34
N LEU A 135 5.65 2.56 -0.14
CA LEU A 135 6.62 2.95 -1.20
C LEU A 135 6.44 2.17 -2.50
N SER A 136 6.02 0.92 -2.41
CA SER A 136 5.72 0.04 -3.54
C SER A 136 4.32 0.24 -4.12
N GLY A 137 3.62 1.33 -3.79
CA GLY A 137 2.21 1.58 -4.14
C GLY A 137 1.89 1.56 -5.64
N MET A 138 2.91 1.68 -6.49
CA MET A 138 2.78 1.49 -7.93
C MET A 138 2.32 0.08 -8.31
N TYR A 139 2.69 -0.94 -7.52
CA TYR A 139 2.39 -2.35 -7.76
C TYR A 139 1.64 -2.99 -6.60
N ALA A 140 1.81 -2.50 -5.37
CA ALA A 140 1.14 -3.01 -4.18
C ALA A 140 -0.37 -2.78 -4.28
N THR A 141 -1.13 -3.85 -4.04
CA THR A 141 -2.59 -3.82 -4.08
C THR A 141 -3.17 -3.48 -2.72
N ILE A 142 -4.38 -2.94 -2.71
CA ILE A 142 -5.11 -2.56 -1.49
C ILE A 142 -5.38 -3.81 -0.64
N GLY A 143 -5.81 -4.92 -1.26
CA GLY A 143 -6.03 -6.18 -0.55
C GLY A 143 -4.77 -6.73 0.12
N GLY A 144 -3.62 -6.67 -0.57
CA GLY A 144 -2.34 -7.06 -0.01
C GLY A 144 -1.91 -6.17 1.16
N ALA A 145 -2.07 -4.85 1.03
CA ALA A 145 -1.74 -3.92 2.10
C ALA A 145 -2.59 -4.12 3.36
N VAL A 146 -3.91 -4.34 3.20
CA VAL A 146 -4.83 -4.64 4.32
C VAL A 146 -4.47 -5.97 4.98
N SER A 147 -4.15 -7.00 4.20
CA SER A 147 -3.75 -8.31 4.71
C SER A 147 -2.43 -8.27 5.48
N GLN A 148 -1.48 -7.41 5.09
CA GLN A 148 -0.20 -7.23 5.77
C GLN A 148 -0.24 -6.12 6.83
N ASN A 149 -1.37 -5.42 7.00
CA ASN A 149 -1.50 -4.22 7.83
C ASN A 149 -0.40 -3.19 7.57
N SER A 150 -0.27 -2.82 6.31
CA SER A 150 0.79 -1.95 5.83
C SER A 150 0.79 -0.58 6.52
N LEU A 151 1.99 -0.04 6.71
CA LEU A 151 2.19 1.30 7.23
C LEU A 151 3.25 2.02 6.37
N PHE A 152 3.00 3.25 5.99
CA PHE A 152 3.95 4.20 5.41
C PHE A 152 3.28 5.57 5.20
N LEU A 153 2.86 5.90 3.96
CA LEU A 153 2.33 7.22 3.62
C LEU A 153 1.03 7.53 4.39
N GLY A 154 1.05 8.57 5.21
CA GLY A 154 -0.04 8.98 6.09
C GLY A 154 0.01 8.37 7.50
N SER A 155 0.85 7.37 7.74
CA SER A 155 0.85 6.61 9.01
C SER A 155 1.27 7.41 10.23
N GLY A 156 2.03 8.50 10.07
CA GLY A 156 2.45 9.33 11.19
C GLY A 156 1.30 10.00 11.94
N ILE A 157 0.18 10.24 11.26
CA ILE A 157 -1.04 10.84 11.82
C ILE A 157 -2.16 9.80 11.90
N TYR A 158 -2.33 8.96 10.87
CA TYR A 158 -3.51 8.12 10.68
C TYR A 158 -3.28 6.64 10.98
N ASN A 159 -2.09 6.28 11.46
CA ASN A 159 -1.70 4.90 11.79
C ASN A 159 -1.63 3.98 10.55
N THR A 160 -1.92 2.69 10.72
CA THR A 160 -1.83 1.69 9.65
C THR A 160 -3.04 1.74 8.71
N VAL A 161 -2.95 1.02 7.60
CA VAL A 161 -4.07 0.89 6.65
C VAL A 161 -5.35 0.39 7.30
N ALA A 162 -5.26 -0.46 8.33
CA ALA A 162 -6.42 -1.01 9.04
C ALA A 162 -7.36 0.08 9.59
N GLU A 163 -6.80 1.23 10.00
CA GLU A 163 -7.57 2.36 10.52
C GLU A 163 -8.36 3.12 9.42
N SER A 164 -8.03 2.88 8.17
CA SER A 164 -8.75 3.45 7.02
C SER A 164 -9.87 2.54 6.51
N VAL A 165 -9.94 1.27 6.95
CA VAL A 165 -10.92 0.29 6.47
C VAL A 165 -12.25 0.44 7.20
N LEU A 166 -13.33 0.65 6.45
CA LEU A 166 -14.71 0.72 6.96
C LEU A 166 -15.43 -0.63 6.91
N GLY A 167 -15.10 -1.46 5.94
CA GLY A 167 -15.68 -2.78 5.77
C GLY A 167 -15.09 -3.48 4.56
N MET A 168 -15.42 -4.75 4.41
CA MET A 168 -14.94 -5.54 3.27
C MET A 168 -15.86 -6.70 2.97
N LYS A 169 -15.81 -7.15 1.73
CA LYS A 169 -16.37 -8.40 1.29
C LYS A 169 -15.26 -9.43 1.23
N VAL A 170 -15.42 -10.54 1.93
CA VAL A 170 -14.42 -11.59 2.09
C VAL A 170 -15.00 -12.91 1.60
N VAL A 171 -14.23 -13.64 0.82
CA VAL A 171 -14.56 -15.01 0.42
C VAL A 171 -13.80 -15.97 1.32
N LEU A 172 -14.53 -16.81 2.04
CA LEU A 172 -13.99 -17.81 2.95
C LEU A 172 -13.49 -19.04 2.17
N ALA A 173 -12.73 -19.90 2.84
CA ALA A 173 -12.12 -21.07 2.20
C ALA A 173 -13.13 -22.03 1.53
N ASP A 174 -14.35 -22.12 2.05
CA ASP A 174 -15.43 -22.94 1.50
C ASP A 174 -16.21 -22.25 0.35
N GLY A 175 -15.81 -21.04 -0.04
CA GLY A 175 -16.46 -20.23 -1.06
C GLY A 175 -17.59 -19.34 -0.52
N ASN A 176 -17.98 -19.44 0.75
CA ASN A 176 -18.97 -18.55 1.32
C ASN A 176 -18.47 -17.10 1.33
N ILE A 177 -19.41 -16.16 1.07
CA ILE A 177 -19.12 -14.73 1.02
C ILE A 177 -19.61 -14.08 2.31
N LEU A 178 -18.71 -13.37 2.99
CA LEU A 178 -18.98 -12.60 4.19
C LEU A 178 -18.84 -11.10 3.90
N GLN A 179 -19.85 -10.33 4.31
CA GLN A 179 -19.77 -8.86 4.33
C GLN A 179 -19.54 -8.38 5.76
N THR A 180 -18.60 -7.45 5.97
CA THR A 180 -18.31 -6.84 7.27
C THR A 180 -18.68 -5.36 7.31
N GLY A 181 -18.69 -4.77 8.51
CA GLY A 181 -19.10 -3.38 8.72
C GLY A 181 -20.61 -3.18 8.53
N SER A 182 -21.04 -1.92 8.40
CA SER A 182 -22.47 -1.57 8.26
C SER A 182 -23.11 -2.07 6.97
N ALA A 183 -22.33 -2.35 5.94
CA ALA A 183 -22.81 -2.96 4.70
C ALA A 183 -23.29 -4.42 4.89
N ALA A 184 -22.99 -5.07 6.01
CA ALA A 184 -23.52 -6.38 6.36
C ALA A 184 -25.02 -6.35 6.68
N HIS A 185 -25.56 -5.19 7.02
CA HIS A 185 -27.00 -5.02 7.27
C HIS A 185 -27.76 -4.96 5.93
N LYS A 186 -28.94 -5.58 5.89
CA LYS A 186 -29.81 -5.51 4.72
C LYS A 186 -30.15 -4.04 4.41
N ASN A 187 -29.80 -3.57 3.21
CA ASN A 187 -29.90 -2.17 2.77
C ASN A 187 -28.96 -1.21 3.51
N GLY A 188 -27.91 -1.70 4.18
CA GLY A 188 -26.86 -0.87 4.77
C GLY A 188 -25.87 -0.38 3.72
N SER A 189 -25.36 0.86 3.88
CA SER A 189 -24.22 1.37 3.14
C SER A 189 -22.92 1.11 3.91
N PRO A 190 -21.75 1.08 3.26
CA PRO A 190 -20.47 0.75 3.88
C PRO A 190 -19.87 1.94 4.66
N PHE A 191 -20.62 2.52 5.57
CA PHE A 191 -20.30 3.78 6.24
C PHE A 191 -19.60 3.61 7.60
N PHE A 192 -19.98 2.57 8.37
CA PHE A 192 -19.43 2.31 9.68
C PHE A 192 -18.67 0.97 9.74
N ARG A 193 -17.46 0.98 10.29
CA ARG A 193 -16.71 -0.22 10.59
C ARG A 193 -17.32 -0.98 11.79
N HIS A 194 -17.56 -0.27 12.88
CA HIS A 194 -18.04 -0.83 14.15
C HIS A 194 -19.55 -0.91 14.20
N PHE A 195 -20.13 -1.77 13.38
CA PHE A 195 -21.55 -2.08 13.37
C PHE A 195 -21.76 -3.45 14.05
N GLY A 196 -21.91 -3.46 15.37
CA GLY A 196 -21.80 -4.65 16.21
C GLY A 196 -20.30 -4.98 16.54
N PRO A 197 -19.96 -6.24 16.78
CA PRO A 197 -18.56 -6.67 16.93
C PRO A 197 -17.74 -6.33 15.68
N ASP A 198 -16.48 -5.95 15.87
CA ASP A 198 -15.57 -5.61 14.77
C ASP A 198 -15.08 -6.86 13.99
N LEU A 199 -15.93 -7.37 13.10
CA LEU A 199 -15.55 -8.46 12.21
C LEU A 199 -14.55 -8.02 11.13
N THR A 200 -14.51 -6.73 10.79
CA THR A 200 -13.53 -6.18 9.84
C THR A 200 -12.09 -6.38 10.38
N GLY A 201 -11.90 -6.22 11.69
CA GLY A 201 -10.61 -6.40 12.34
C GLY A 201 -10.05 -7.82 12.24
N ILE A 202 -10.89 -8.85 12.10
CA ILE A 202 -10.45 -10.24 11.94
C ILE A 202 -9.68 -10.44 10.63
N PHE A 203 -10.06 -9.71 9.59
CA PHE A 203 -9.49 -9.83 8.24
C PHE A 203 -8.45 -8.75 7.92
N THR A 204 -8.02 -7.97 8.90
CA THR A 204 -6.87 -7.08 8.79
C THR A 204 -5.64 -7.74 9.45
N ALA A 205 -4.46 -7.58 8.87
CA ALA A 205 -3.22 -8.21 9.36
C ALA A 205 -3.28 -9.75 9.47
N ASP A 206 -4.12 -10.39 8.66
CA ASP A 206 -4.35 -11.83 8.66
C ASP A 206 -3.52 -12.58 7.61
N THR A 207 -2.68 -11.87 6.84
CA THR A 207 -1.94 -12.38 5.68
C THR A 207 -2.80 -13.11 4.63
N GLY A 208 -4.12 -12.95 4.71
CA GLY A 208 -5.08 -13.66 3.86
C GLY A 208 -5.50 -15.04 4.40
N ALA A 209 -5.04 -15.41 5.60
CA ALA A 209 -5.26 -16.75 6.18
C ALA A 209 -6.72 -17.02 6.52
N PHE A 210 -7.49 -16.01 6.91
CA PHE A 210 -8.91 -16.19 7.31
C PHE A 210 -9.90 -16.03 6.16
N GLY A 211 -9.44 -15.51 5.02
CA GLY A 211 -10.26 -15.36 3.82
C GLY A 211 -9.65 -14.37 2.84
N ILE A 212 -10.06 -14.47 1.59
CA ILE A 212 -9.59 -13.59 0.51
C ILE A 212 -10.54 -12.40 0.38
N LYS A 213 -10.02 -11.19 0.60
CA LYS A 213 -10.75 -9.94 0.39
C LYS A 213 -11.04 -9.80 -1.10
N SER A 214 -12.30 -9.65 -1.46
CA SER A 214 -12.69 -9.35 -2.85
C SER A 214 -12.93 -7.86 -3.07
N GLU A 215 -13.58 -7.21 -2.10
CA GLU A 215 -13.88 -5.78 -2.12
C GLU A 215 -13.53 -5.16 -0.77
N ILE A 216 -13.02 -3.93 -0.78
CA ILE A 216 -12.60 -3.20 0.43
C ILE A 216 -13.16 -1.79 0.34
N THR A 217 -13.82 -1.35 1.41
CA THR A 217 -14.26 0.04 1.56
C THR A 217 -13.31 0.78 2.48
N LEU A 218 -12.76 1.87 1.97
CA LEU A 218 -11.84 2.76 2.67
C LEU A 218 -12.51 4.10 2.92
N ARG A 219 -12.28 4.72 4.09
CA ARG A 219 -12.69 6.09 4.34
C ARG A 219 -11.83 7.07 3.55
N LEU A 220 -12.40 8.21 3.22
CA LEU A 220 -11.73 9.33 2.57
C LEU A 220 -11.54 10.50 3.54
N ILE A 221 -10.62 11.37 3.21
CA ILE A 221 -10.43 12.72 3.75
C ILE A 221 -10.23 13.67 2.57
N GLU A 222 -10.47 14.96 2.76
CA GLU A 222 -10.02 15.95 1.80
C GLU A 222 -8.49 15.85 1.64
N ALA A 223 -7.99 15.98 0.43
CA ALA A 223 -6.55 16.02 0.21
C ALA A 223 -5.97 17.31 0.84
N PRO A 224 -4.87 17.22 1.60
CA PRO A 224 -4.23 18.41 2.15
C PRO A 224 -3.88 19.42 1.05
N SER A 225 -4.17 20.69 1.26
CA SER A 225 -3.86 21.74 0.31
C SER A 225 -2.38 22.15 0.34
N VAL A 226 -1.66 21.78 1.39
CA VAL A 226 -0.24 22.05 1.60
C VAL A 226 0.46 20.81 2.12
N THR A 227 1.52 20.41 1.43
CA THR A 227 2.46 19.38 1.89
C THR A 227 3.87 19.94 1.84
N LEU A 228 4.56 19.93 2.98
CA LEU A 228 5.96 20.35 3.10
C LEU A 228 6.84 19.14 3.41
N PHE A 229 8.09 19.21 2.97
CA PHE A 229 9.06 18.12 3.13
C PHE A 229 10.30 18.63 3.84
N MET A 230 10.87 17.80 4.74
CA MET A 230 12.13 18.07 5.40
C MET A 230 12.91 16.79 5.61
N SER A 231 14.23 16.89 5.50
CA SER A 231 15.15 15.79 5.80
C SER A 231 16.29 16.28 6.70
N PHE A 232 16.65 15.46 7.69
CA PHE A 232 17.77 15.70 8.59
C PHE A 232 18.72 14.51 8.59
N GLY A 233 20.02 14.80 8.80
CA GLY A 233 21.07 13.80 8.93
C GLY A 233 21.53 13.68 10.37
N PHE A 234 21.84 12.46 10.83
CA PHE A 234 22.35 12.16 12.16
C PHE A 234 23.61 11.30 12.08
N ASN A 235 24.47 11.39 13.09
CA ASN A 235 25.69 10.60 13.17
C ASN A 235 25.45 9.22 13.81
N THR A 236 24.46 9.11 14.69
CA THR A 236 24.11 7.89 15.42
C THR A 236 22.63 7.56 15.27
N ILE A 237 22.29 6.29 15.44
CA ILE A 237 20.91 5.83 15.44
C ILE A 237 20.14 6.35 16.66
N GLU A 238 20.81 6.47 17.79
CA GLU A 238 20.25 6.95 19.07
C GLU A 238 19.73 8.38 18.93
N GLU A 239 20.50 9.28 18.32
CA GLU A 239 20.10 10.67 18.04
C GLU A 239 18.86 10.72 17.14
N MET A 240 18.86 9.95 16.05
CA MET A 240 17.75 9.86 15.11
C MET A 240 16.46 9.32 15.80
N LEU A 241 16.57 8.22 16.56
CA LEU A 241 15.43 7.61 17.24
C LEU A 241 14.88 8.49 18.38
N ALA A 242 15.75 9.19 19.10
CA ALA A 242 15.32 10.17 20.13
C ALA A 242 14.50 11.29 19.48
N THR A 243 14.97 11.83 18.35
CA THR A 243 14.26 12.83 17.56
C THR A 243 12.90 12.30 17.09
N GLN A 244 12.88 11.14 16.47
CA GLN A 244 11.65 10.51 15.97
C GLN A 244 10.63 10.27 17.08
N THR A 245 11.08 9.85 18.27
CA THR A 245 10.24 9.66 19.43
C THR A 245 9.54 10.96 19.87
N VAL A 246 10.26 12.08 19.90
CA VAL A 246 9.67 13.38 20.24
C VAL A 246 8.66 13.84 19.19
N LEU A 247 9.02 13.71 17.90
CA LEU A 247 8.14 14.06 16.79
C LEU A 247 6.85 13.23 16.76
N ALA A 248 6.96 11.92 16.99
CA ALA A 248 5.81 11.02 17.06
C ALA A 248 4.83 11.44 18.20
N ARG A 249 5.34 11.80 19.36
CA ARG A 249 4.50 12.32 20.48
C ARG A 249 3.80 13.63 20.14
N LYS A 250 4.42 14.48 19.34
CA LYS A 250 3.82 15.75 18.90
C LYS A 250 2.76 15.55 17.78
N ARG A 251 2.77 14.42 17.08
CA ARG A 251 1.83 14.08 15.98
C ARG A 251 1.75 15.18 14.90
N ILE A 252 2.87 15.74 14.53
CA ILE A 252 2.95 16.83 13.54
C ILE A 252 3.41 16.36 12.16
N CYS A 253 3.94 15.16 12.03
CA CYS A 253 4.43 14.61 10.78
C CYS A 253 3.40 13.64 10.19
N ALA A 254 3.02 13.83 8.94
CA ALA A 254 2.21 12.86 8.19
C ALA A 254 3.00 11.57 7.94
N GLU A 255 4.29 11.70 7.61
CA GLU A 255 5.27 10.63 7.62
C GLU A 255 6.51 11.07 8.40
N CYS A 256 7.16 10.09 9.06
CA CYS A 256 8.42 10.28 9.75
C CYS A 256 9.18 8.95 9.74
N TYR A 257 10.08 8.78 8.78
CA TYR A 257 10.83 7.53 8.59
C TYR A 257 12.33 7.78 8.45
N GLY A 258 13.12 6.84 8.94
CA GLY A 258 14.57 6.90 8.93
C GLY A 258 15.20 5.85 8.02
N PHE A 259 16.36 6.18 7.47
CA PHE A 259 17.19 5.24 6.74
C PHE A 259 18.53 5.07 7.44
N ASP A 260 19.04 3.85 7.40
CA ASP A 260 20.34 3.45 7.91
C ASP A 260 21.48 3.78 6.90
N PRO A 261 22.76 3.64 7.32
CA PRO A 261 23.90 3.89 6.44
C PRO A 261 23.93 2.99 5.21
N TYR A 262 23.46 1.75 5.30
CA TYR A 262 23.45 0.82 4.17
C TYR A 262 22.45 1.29 3.11
N TYR A 263 21.22 1.62 3.52
CA TYR A 263 20.21 2.12 2.62
C TYR A 263 20.62 3.43 1.96
N ASN A 264 21.14 4.40 2.75
CA ASN A 264 21.65 5.66 2.23
C ASN A 264 22.76 5.47 1.18
N SER A 265 23.69 4.54 1.42
CA SER A 265 24.78 4.23 0.48
C SER A 265 24.29 3.52 -0.79
N SER A 266 23.20 2.78 -0.71
CA SER A 266 22.61 2.07 -1.85
C SER A 266 21.99 3.05 -2.85
N PHE A 267 21.33 4.10 -2.38
CA PHE A 267 20.84 5.20 -3.24
C PHE A 267 21.98 5.95 -3.94
N GLU A 268 23.13 6.06 -3.30
CA GLU A 268 24.30 6.72 -3.91
C GLU A 268 24.84 5.91 -5.10
N LYS A 269 24.79 4.56 -5.01
CA LYS A 269 25.27 3.64 -6.05
C LYS A 269 24.28 3.46 -7.21
N GLN A 270 22.98 3.49 -6.92
CA GLN A 270 21.89 3.46 -7.92
C GLN A 270 21.67 4.90 -8.43
N GLY A 271 22.58 5.41 -9.24
CA GLY A 271 22.35 6.71 -9.89
C GLY A 271 21.00 6.68 -10.63
N PHE A 272 20.15 7.68 -10.36
CA PHE A 272 18.98 7.90 -11.24
C PHE A 272 19.46 7.89 -12.69
N SER A 273 18.79 7.12 -13.54
CA SER A 273 19.07 7.20 -14.96
C SER A 273 18.81 8.65 -15.41
N PHE A 274 19.53 9.10 -16.42
CA PHE A 274 19.37 10.48 -16.93
C PHE A 274 17.87 10.79 -17.27
N GLY A 275 17.13 9.76 -17.71
CA GLY A 275 15.68 9.88 -18.01
C GLY A 275 14.79 10.05 -16.77
N GLU A 276 15.06 9.32 -15.68
CA GLU A 276 14.31 9.43 -14.43
C GLU A 276 14.57 10.77 -13.74
N GLY A 277 15.84 11.21 -13.73
CA GLY A 277 16.19 12.55 -13.25
C GLY A 277 15.51 13.66 -14.04
N LEU A 278 15.38 13.51 -15.36
CA LEU A 278 14.69 14.47 -16.22
C LEU A 278 13.16 14.48 -15.98
N ALA A 279 12.54 13.33 -15.70
CA ALA A 279 11.12 13.22 -15.39
C ALA A 279 10.79 13.93 -14.07
N VAL A 280 11.56 13.68 -13.01
CA VAL A 280 11.41 14.38 -11.72
C VAL A 280 11.63 15.90 -11.88
N LEU A 281 12.64 16.31 -12.65
CA LEU A 281 12.90 17.71 -12.94
C LEU A 281 11.77 18.38 -13.72
N ARG A 282 11.16 17.67 -14.64
CA ARG A 282 10.00 18.14 -15.42
C ARG A 282 8.76 18.33 -14.53
N ASP A 283 8.48 17.37 -13.66
CA ASP A 283 7.30 17.39 -12.78
C ASP A 283 7.40 18.53 -11.76
N VAL A 284 8.56 18.73 -11.13
CA VAL A 284 8.80 19.87 -10.23
C VAL A 284 8.77 21.21 -11.00
N ALA A 285 9.32 21.26 -12.21
CA ALA A 285 9.30 22.47 -13.03
C ALA A 285 7.87 22.88 -13.47
N THR A 286 7.00 21.89 -13.69
CA THR A 286 5.61 22.13 -14.06
C THR A 286 4.73 22.53 -12.88
N SER A 287 5.03 22.05 -11.66
CA SER A 287 4.25 22.35 -10.45
C SER A 287 4.44 23.77 -9.92
N GLU A 288 5.63 24.37 -10.07
CA GLU A 288 5.93 25.74 -9.59
C GLU A 288 5.92 26.83 -10.69
N GLY A 289 5.75 26.47 -11.96
CA GLY A 289 5.67 27.40 -13.11
C GLY A 289 6.97 28.14 -13.46
N GLY A 290 7.52 27.89 -14.66
CA GLY A 290 8.58 28.68 -15.29
C GLY A 290 10.00 28.51 -14.71
N ILE A 291 10.82 29.56 -14.83
CA ILE A 291 12.26 29.57 -14.46
C ILE A 291 12.49 29.28 -12.97
N LYS A 292 11.56 29.64 -12.09
CA LYS A 292 11.65 29.32 -10.66
C LYS A 292 11.59 27.82 -10.39
N GLY A 293 10.66 27.11 -11.03
CA GLY A 293 10.56 25.65 -10.91
C GLY A 293 11.81 24.91 -11.39
N LEU A 294 12.42 25.38 -12.48
CA LEU A 294 13.70 24.84 -12.98
C LEU A 294 14.86 25.03 -11.98
N TRP A 295 14.94 26.18 -11.32
CA TRP A 295 15.96 26.46 -10.30
C TRP A 295 15.76 25.64 -9.02
N THR A 296 14.52 25.51 -8.58
CA THR A 296 14.16 24.67 -7.43
C THR A 296 14.47 23.21 -7.71
N SER A 297 14.12 22.71 -8.89
CA SER A 297 14.43 21.34 -9.33
C SER A 297 15.91 21.05 -9.36
N PHE A 298 16.72 21.97 -9.87
CA PHE A 298 18.18 21.83 -9.89
C PHE A 298 18.78 21.84 -8.48
N LYS A 299 18.27 22.69 -7.56
CA LYS A 299 18.68 22.74 -6.17
C LYS A 299 18.33 21.43 -5.43
N VAL A 300 17.12 20.89 -5.64
CA VAL A 300 16.67 19.64 -5.03
C VAL A 300 17.53 18.48 -5.51
N ALA A 301 17.76 18.35 -6.81
CA ALA A 301 18.62 17.30 -7.37
C ALA A 301 20.09 17.40 -6.92
N ALA A 302 20.64 18.60 -6.83
CA ALA A 302 22.03 18.83 -6.42
C ALA A 302 22.21 18.69 -4.89
N SER A 303 21.22 19.12 -4.08
CA SER A 303 21.28 19.04 -2.62
C SER A 303 21.05 17.62 -2.11
N GLY A 304 20.16 16.85 -2.73
CA GLY A 304 19.87 15.47 -2.30
C GLY A 304 21.11 14.57 -2.35
N LYS A 305 21.85 14.57 -3.46
CA LYS A 305 23.09 13.78 -3.57
C LYS A 305 24.18 14.24 -2.58
N LYS A 306 24.30 15.55 -2.35
CA LYS A 306 25.33 16.10 -1.45
C LYS A 306 24.97 15.87 0.03
N PHE A 307 23.68 15.83 0.35
CA PHE A 307 23.16 15.53 1.68
C PHE A 307 23.45 14.07 2.06
N LEU A 308 23.03 13.10 1.27
CA LEU A 308 23.20 11.67 1.56
C LEU A 308 24.67 11.23 1.71
N ARG A 309 25.61 11.90 1.02
CA ARG A 309 27.04 11.62 1.14
C ARG A 309 27.65 11.97 2.50
N LYS A 310 27.00 12.82 3.28
CA LYS A 310 27.56 13.38 4.51
C LYS A 310 26.97 12.81 5.78
N VAL A 311 25.85 12.08 5.67
CA VAL A 311 25.10 11.60 6.82
C VAL A 311 25.13 10.08 6.90
N LYS A 312 25.22 9.55 8.11
CA LYS A 312 25.12 8.11 8.35
C LYS A 312 23.67 7.67 8.37
N TYR A 313 22.87 8.33 9.18
CA TYR A 313 21.43 8.09 9.33
C TYR A 313 20.67 9.30 8.82
N SER A 314 19.57 9.09 8.12
CA SER A 314 18.72 10.19 7.64
C SER A 314 17.29 10.01 8.09
N LEU A 315 16.65 11.10 8.53
CA LEU A 315 15.23 11.15 8.91
C LEU A 315 14.50 12.01 7.89
N HIS A 316 13.43 11.47 7.34
CA HIS A 316 12.60 12.11 6.32
C HIS A 316 11.20 12.34 6.86
N MET A 317 10.68 13.53 6.67
CA MET A 317 9.41 13.97 7.25
C MET A 317 8.56 14.69 6.22
N THR A 318 7.25 14.49 6.31
CA THR A 318 6.26 15.28 5.57
C THR A 318 5.28 15.92 6.54
N PHE A 319 4.80 17.11 6.16
CA PHE A 319 3.87 17.90 6.97
C PHE A 319 2.69 18.29 6.09
N ASP A 320 1.56 17.63 6.32
CA ASP A 320 0.31 17.86 5.63
C ASP A 320 -0.57 18.83 6.42
N SER A 321 -1.18 19.79 5.73
CA SER A 321 -2.13 20.72 6.35
C SER A 321 -3.10 21.28 5.32
N TYR A 322 -4.22 21.78 5.79
CA TYR A 322 -5.16 22.61 5.04
C TYR A 322 -4.86 24.11 5.18
N ASP A 323 -3.90 24.46 6.03
CA ASP A 323 -3.45 25.83 6.31
C ASP A 323 -1.92 25.90 6.19
N LYS A 324 -1.45 26.87 5.41
CA LYS A 324 -0.03 27.06 5.12
C LYS A 324 0.78 27.42 6.37
N ASP A 325 0.24 28.29 7.23
CA ASP A 325 0.96 28.74 8.44
C ASP A 325 1.07 27.62 9.46
N VAL A 326 0.04 26.76 9.54
CA VAL A 326 0.07 25.53 10.37
C VAL A 326 1.13 24.56 9.87
N ALA A 327 1.23 24.33 8.54
CA ALA A 327 2.25 23.49 7.95
C ALA A 327 3.67 24.00 8.25
N TYR A 328 3.91 25.29 8.06
CA TYR A 328 5.22 25.91 8.36
C TYR A 328 5.57 25.85 9.85
N LYS A 329 4.60 26.08 10.74
CA LYS A 329 4.82 25.96 12.19
C LYS A 329 5.19 24.53 12.60
N ALA A 330 4.54 23.52 12.01
CA ALA A 330 4.87 22.12 12.24
C ALA A 330 6.30 21.80 11.76
N LEU A 331 6.68 22.27 10.56
CA LEU A 331 8.03 22.12 10.03
C LEU A 331 9.09 22.78 10.91
N GLU A 332 8.89 24.04 11.33
CA GLU A 332 9.85 24.71 12.22
C GLU A 332 9.97 24.02 13.57
N THR A 333 8.85 23.59 14.16
CA THR A 333 8.88 22.79 15.41
C THR A 333 9.69 21.51 15.23
N ALA A 334 9.53 20.81 14.11
CA ALA A 334 10.29 19.61 13.83
C ALA A 334 11.78 19.93 13.61
N ARG A 335 12.11 21.06 12.95
CA ARG A 335 13.49 21.52 12.78
C ARG A 335 14.16 21.78 14.12
N GLU A 336 13.50 22.46 15.03
CA GLU A 336 14.02 22.72 16.38
C GLU A 336 14.31 21.42 17.12
N VAL A 337 13.39 20.45 17.10
CA VAL A 337 13.60 19.12 17.70
C VAL A 337 14.79 18.39 17.09
N CYS A 338 14.96 18.42 15.75
CA CYS A 338 16.10 17.81 15.09
C CYS A 338 17.43 18.44 15.55
N VAL A 339 17.50 19.78 15.62
CA VAL A 339 18.69 20.51 16.07
C VAL A 339 19.02 20.24 17.54
N GLU A 340 18.01 20.16 18.41
CA GLU A 340 18.20 19.79 19.82
C GLU A 340 18.84 18.41 19.98
N HIS A 341 18.55 17.48 19.09
CA HIS A 341 19.08 16.12 19.08
C HIS A 341 20.26 15.93 18.12
N GLN A 342 20.96 17.00 17.75
CA GLN A 342 22.20 17.00 16.97
C GLN A 342 22.01 16.55 15.49
N GLY A 343 20.82 16.78 14.94
CA GLY A 343 20.51 16.60 13.52
C GLY A 343 21.05 17.71 12.63
#